data_c4f0190eb05eef197cce1902aaa6570f
#
_entry.id   c4f0190eb05eef197cce1902aaa6570f
#
_cell.length_a   1.000
_cell.length_b   1.000
_cell.length_c   1.000
_cell.angle_alpha   90.00
_cell.angle_beta   90.00
_cell.angle_gamma   90.00
#
_symmetry.space_group_name_H-M   'P 1'
#
loop_
_entity.id
_entity.type
_entity.pdbx_description
1 polymer ?
#
loop_
_entity_poly.entity_id
_entity_poly.type
_entity_poly.pdbx_seq_one_letter_code
_entity_poly.pdbx_strand_id
1 'polypeptide(L)'
;TTTSAAEKSIFKRIADVFSQTPRSSEDVADILRSAENESIIDASVLQIMEGALKVSDQQAREIMIPRSQMVIIDDDFSLEQVLKVVISSQHSRFPVVGESSDDIKGILLAKEMLPLLLSGNESFDLKALLRPATIIPESKRLNVLLQEFREQRYHMAIVVDEYGGVSGLLTIEDILEEIV
;
A
#
# COMPACT_ATOMS: atom_id res chain seq x y z
N THR A 1 27.47 55.65 -15.25
CA THR A 1 27.32 54.35 -15.96
C THR A 1 27.77 53.15 -15.11
N THR A 2 27.54 53.19 -13.77
CA THR A 2 28.01 52.12 -12.84
C THR A 2 26.86 51.34 -12.17
N THR A 3 25.61 51.57 -12.60
CA THR A 3 24.39 50.94 -11.98
C THR A 3 24.12 49.54 -12.51
N SER A 4 24.72 49.12 -13.61
CA SER A 4 24.36 47.89 -14.34
C SER A 4 24.90 46.57 -13.75
N ALA A 5 26.02 46.57 -13.02
CA ALA A 5 26.63 45.33 -12.55
C ALA A 5 26.05 44.83 -11.22
N ALA A 6 25.73 45.76 -10.32
CA ALA A 6 25.12 45.43 -9.03
C ALA A 6 23.66 44.97 -9.17
N GLU A 7 22.88 45.62 -10.05
CA GLU A 7 21.51 45.21 -10.37
C GLU A 7 21.45 43.83 -11.03
N LYS A 8 22.35 43.54 -11.99
CA LYS A 8 22.45 42.21 -12.60
C LYS A 8 22.84 41.14 -11.58
N SER A 9 23.67 41.46 -10.60
CA SER A 9 24.04 40.54 -9.51
C SER A 9 22.87 40.27 -8.58
N ILE A 10 22.05 41.27 -8.26
CA ILE A 10 20.87 41.15 -7.39
C ILE A 10 19.76 40.35 -8.15
N PHE A 11 19.52 40.69 -9.41
CA PHE A 11 18.54 39.93 -10.24
C PHE A 11 18.97 38.47 -10.43
N LYS A 12 20.24 38.18 -10.59
CA LYS A 12 20.75 36.82 -10.68
C LYS A 12 20.56 36.05 -9.35
N ARG A 13 20.86 36.69 -8.21
CA ARG A 13 20.63 36.08 -6.87
C ARG A 13 19.14 35.88 -6.58
N ILE A 14 18.27 36.79 -7.00
CA ILE A 14 16.82 36.64 -6.89
C ILE A 14 16.34 35.53 -7.82
N ALA A 15 16.83 35.46 -9.06
CA ALA A 15 16.49 34.39 -10.00
C ALA A 15 16.95 33.01 -9.47
N ASP A 16 18.15 32.93 -8.88
CA ASP A 16 18.68 31.70 -8.27
C ASP A 16 17.84 31.27 -7.05
N VAL A 17 17.35 32.20 -6.23
CA VAL A 17 16.43 31.91 -5.11
C VAL A 17 15.06 31.45 -5.63
N PHE A 18 14.54 32.02 -6.71
CA PHE A 18 13.28 31.59 -7.34
C PHE A 18 13.43 30.30 -8.17
N SER A 19 14.61 29.98 -8.68
CA SER A 19 14.89 28.72 -9.38
C SER A 19 15.13 27.54 -8.45
N GLN A 20 15.36 27.77 -7.14
CA GLN A 20 15.56 26.73 -6.13
C GLN A 20 14.25 26.30 -5.42
N THR A 21 13.11 26.92 -5.74
CA THR A 21 11.84 26.48 -5.15
C THR A 21 11.31 25.29 -5.97
N PRO A 22 11.30 24.07 -5.43
CA PRO A 22 10.81 22.90 -6.16
C PRO A 22 9.34 23.08 -6.51
N ARG A 23 8.97 22.74 -7.74
CA ARG A 23 7.61 22.88 -8.28
C ARG A 23 6.97 21.53 -8.63
N SER A 24 7.76 20.46 -8.58
CA SER A 24 7.35 19.11 -8.90
C SER A 24 8.04 18.09 -7.97
N SER A 25 7.52 16.88 -7.91
CA SER A 25 8.18 15.75 -7.22
C SER A 25 9.57 15.48 -7.79
N GLU A 26 9.76 15.69 -9.10
CA GLU A 26 11.06 15.54 -9.78
C GLU A 26 12.09 16.57 -9.27
N ASP A 27 11.68 17.83 -9.13
CA ASP A 27 12.58 18.87 -8.59
C ASP A 27 13.01 18.53 -7.15
N VAL A 28 12.12 17.93 -6.35
CA VAL A 28 12.44 17.47 -5.00
C VAL A 28 13.42 16.30 -5.04
N ALA A 29 13.21 15.33 -5.95
CA ALA A 29 14.12 14.20 -6.13
C ALA A 29 15.53 14.66 -6.51
N ASP A 30 15.66 15.66 -7.39
CA ASP A 30 16.95 16.21 -7.79
C ASP A 30 17.70 16.89 -6.62
N ILE A 31 16.95 17.58 -5.74
CA ILE A 31 17.53 18.15 -4.52
C ILE A 31 18.04 17.05 -3.58
N LEU A 32 17.28 15.95 -3.42
CA LEU A 32 17.67 14.82 -2.60
C LEU A 32 18.92 14.12 -3.15
N ARG A 33 19.01 13.90 -4.47
CA ARG A 33 20.21 13.36 -5.13
C ARG A 33 21.42 14.26 -4.94
N SER A 34 21.24 15.57 -4.98
CA SER A 34 22.32 16.52 -4.71
C SER A 34 22.81 16.43 -3.26
N ALA A 35 21.90 16.27 -2.30
CA ALA A 35 22.24 16.10 -0.88
C ALA A 35 22.99 14.77 -0.62
N GLU A 36 22.67 13.70 -1.34
CA GLU A 36 23.41 12.44 -1.27
C GLU A 36 24.83 12.59 -1.85
N ASN A 37 24.97 13.22 -3.03
CA ASN A 37 26.28 13.50 -3.64
C ASN A 37 27.19 14.35 -2.75
N GLU A 38 26.62 15.25 -1.95
CA GLU A 38 27.34 16.05 -0.95
C GLU A 38 27.55 15.31 0.39
N SER A 39 27.15 14.03 0.49
CA SER A 39 27.24 13.20 1.70
C SER A 39 26.48 13.77 2.90
N ILE A 40 25.42 14.56 2.67
CA ILE A 40 24.51 15.07 3.71
C ILE A 40 23.53 13.97 4.15
N ILE A 41 23.12 13.10 3.22
CA ILE A 41 22.30 11.92 3.49
C ILE A 41 22.96 10.69 2.87
N ASP A 42 22.66 9.51 3.45
CA ASP A 42 23.13 8.23 2.92
C ASP A 42 22.26 7.76 1.75
N ALA A 43 22.81 6.93 0.86
CA ALA A 43 22.12 6.36 -0.28
C ALA A 43 20.85 5.58 0.12
N SER A 44 20.86 4.89 1.27
CA SER A 44 19.67 4.19 1.80
C SER A 44 18.55 5.16 2.20
N VAL A 45 18.91 6.32 2.75
CA VAL A 45 17.94 7.37 3.10
C VAL A 45 17.37 8.00 1.83
N LEU A 46 18.22 8.25 0.82
CA LEU A 46 17.79 8.76 -0.49
C LEU A 46 16.75 7.79 -1.11
N GLN A 47 17.04 6.48 -1.13
CA GLN A 47 16.12 5.47 -1.68
C GLN A 47 14.73 5.52 -1.00
N ILE A 48 14.69 5.58 0.33
CA ILE A 48 13.43 5.69 1.08
C ILE A 48 12.66 6.97 0.72
N MET A 49 13.38 8.11 0.60
CA MET A 49 12.75 9.38 0.26
C MET A 49 12.19 9.38 -1.17
N GLU A 50 12.93 8.83 -2.14
CA GLU A 50 12.46 8.69 -3.52
C GLU A 50 11.26 7.74 -3.59
N GLY A 51 11.28 6.61 -2.87
CA GLY A 51 10.14 5.69 -2.75
C GLY A 51 8.90 6.38 -2.17
N ALA A 52 9.06 7.17 -1.12
CA ALA A 52 7.96 7.93 -0.53
C ALA A 52 7.35 8.96 -1.49
N LEU A 53 8.19 9.65 -2.30
CA LEU A 53 7.71 10.55 -3.36
C LEU A 53 6.93 9.78 -4.42
N LYS A 54 7.44 8.63 -4.88
CA LYS A 54 6.79 7.76 -5.86
C LYS A 54 5.41 7.32 -5.38
N VAL A 55 5.32 6.80 -4.15
CA VAL A 55 4.06 6.34 -3.54
C VAL A 55 3.03 7.47 -3.44
N SER A 56 3.45 8.72 -3.28
CA SER A 56 2.52 9.85 -3.20
C SER A 56 1.72 10.08 -4.48
N ASP A 57 2.28 9.69 -5.63
CA ASP A 57 1.68 9.90 -6.94
C ASP A 57 0.95 8.65 -7.49
N GLN A 58 1.26 7.46 -6.94
CA GLN A 58 0.69 6.18 -7.38
C GLN A 58 -0.73 5.93 -6.85
N GLN A 59 -1.45 5.04 -7.59
CA GLN A 59 -2.80 4.57 -7.26
C GLN A 59 -2.80 3.06 -6.95
N ALA A 60 -3.83 2.59 -6.24
CA ALA A 60 -3.97 1.20 -5.82
C ALA A 60 -3.81 0.20 -6.98
N ARG A 61 -4.40 0.49 -8.15
CA ARG A 61 -4.30 -0.37 -9.35
C ARG A 61 -2.89 -0.62 -9.85
N GLU A 62 -1.93 0.23 -9.50
CA GLU A 62 -0.56 0.14 -10.01
C GLU A 62 0.28 -0.89 -9.28
N ILE A 63 -0.08 -1.18 -8.02
CA ILE A 63 0.69 -2.12 -7.17
C ILE A 63 -0.16 -3.24 -6.56
N MET A 64 -1.49 -3.24 -6.76
CA MET A 64 -2.36 -4.27 -6.20
C MET A 64 -1.98 -5.66 -6.70
N ILE A 65 -2.18 -6.66 -5.86
CA ILE A 65 -2.19 -8.06 -6.28
C ILE A 65 -3.46 -8.28 -7.11
N PRO A 66 -3.34 -8.59 -8.40
CA PRO A 66 -4.51 -8.72 -9.27
C PRO A 66 -5.37 -9.92 -8.87
N ARG A 67 -6.67 -9.85 -9.16
CA ARG A 67 -7.68 -10.88 -8.82
C ARG A 67 -7.23 -12.32 -9.15
N SER A 68 -6.59 -12.51 -10.30
CA SER A 68 -6.12 -13.83 -10.74
C SER A 68 -5.00 -14.44 -9.88
N GLN A 69 -4.35 -13.63 -9.06
CA GLN A 69 -3.26 -14.05 -8.16
C GLN A 69 -3.67 -14.04 -6.68
N MET A 70 -4.90 -13.62 -6.37
CA MET A 70 -5.40 -13.62 -5.00
C MET A 70 -5.54 -15.05 -4.48
N VAL A 71 -5.05 -15.30 -3.27
CA VAL A 71 -5.36 -16.50 -2.50
C VAL A 71 -6.63 -16.22 -1.69
N ILE A 72 -7.71 -16.88 -2.06
CA ILE A 72 -9.04 -16.73 -1.44
C ILE A 72 -9.47 -18.02 -0.74
N ILE A 73 -10.46 -17.91 0.14
CA ILE A 73 -11.12 -19.03 0.83
C ILE A 73 -12.62 -18.94 0.50
N ASP A 74 -13.24 -20.07 0.11
CA ASP A 74 -14.67 -20.12 -0.08
C ASP A 74 -15.38 -20.25 1.27
N ASP A 75 -16.54 -19.61 1.42
CA ASP A 75 -17.26 -19.53 2.72
C ASP A 75 -17.87 -20.84 3.18
N ASP A 76 -17.91 -21.86 2.31
CA ASP A 76 -18.36 -23.23 2.59
C ASP A 76 -17.20 -24.22 2.90
N PHE A 77 -15.93 -23.74 2.90
CA PHE A 77 -14.79 -24.60 3.20
C PHE A 77 -14.85 -25.17 4.63
N SER A 78 -14.54 -26.46 4.73
CA SER A 78 -14.29 -27.10 6.02
C SER A 78 -13.01 -26.58 6.69
N LEU A 79 -12.88 -26.80 7.99
CA LEU A 79 -11.67 -26.43 8.74
C LEU A 79 -10.39 -26.98 8.09
N GLU A 80 -10.42 -28.24 7.64
CA GLU A 80 -9.28 -28.90 6.99
C GLU A 80 -8.89 -28.20 5.68
N GLN A 81 -9.87 -27.81 4.86
CA GLN A 81 -9.64 -27.08 3.61
C GLN A 81 -9.05 -25.71 3.88
N VAL A 82 -9.60 -24.96 4.85
CA VAL A 82 -9.07 -23.66 5.26
C VAL A 82 -7.62 -23.77 5.74
N LEU A 83 -7.34 -24.72 6.65
CA LEU A 83 -5.99 -24.96 7.16
C LEU A 83 -5.01 -25.31 6.05
N LYS A 84 -5.43 -26.11 5.07
CA LYS A 84 -4.59 -26.47 3.91
C LYS A 84 -4.18 -25.22 3.12
N VAL A 85 -5.13 -24.31 2.85
CA VAL A 85 -4.84 -23.03 2.16
C VAL A 85 -3.89 -22.17 2.99
N VAL A 86 -4.17 -21.97 4.27
CA VAL A 86 -3.37 -21.16 5.18
C VAL A 86 -1.92 -21.66 5.27
N ILE A 87 -1.73 -22.98 5.45
CA ILE A 87 -0.40 -23.60 5.59
C ILE A 87 0.37 -23.53 4.27
N SER A 88 -0.28 -23.78 3.13
CA SER A 88 0.40 -23.84 1.83
C SER A 88 0.81 -22.46 1.33
N SER A 89 0.00 -21.42 1.58
CA SER A 89 0.28 -20.06 1.10
C SER A 89 1.13 -19.23 2.03
N GLN A 90 1.15 -19.56 3.34
CA GLN A 90 1.88 -18.84 4.39
C GLN A 90 1.46 -17.36 4.56
N HIS A 91 0.30 -16.97 4.02
CA HIS A 91 -0.25 -15.64 4.24
C HIS A 91 -0.89 -15.49 5.62
N SER A 92 -0.98 -14.26 6.10
CA SER A 92 -1.59 -13.93 7.40
C SER A 92 -3.07 -13.57 7.30
N ARG A 93 -3.55 -13.17 6.11
CA ARG A 93 -4.91 -12.68 5.86
C ARG A 93 -5.44 -13.23 4.56
N PHE A 94 -6.71 -13.62 4.57
CA PHE A 94 -7.37 -14.25 3.43
C PHE A 94 -8.73 -13.62 3.20
N PRO A 95 -9.01 -13.10 2.00
CA PRO A 95 -10.36 -12.78 1.59
C PRO A 95 -11.20 -14.06 1.60
N VAL A 96 -12.37 -13.99 2.22
CA VAL A 96 -13.38 -15.08 2.17
C VAL A 96 -14.47 -14.63 1.24
N VAL A 97 -14.79 -15.48 0.27
CA VAL A 97 -15.77 -15.24 -0.79
C VAL A 97 -16.95 -16.20 -0.68
N GLY A 98 -18.10 -15.77 -1.17
CA GLY A 98 -19.29 -16.59 -1.26
C GLY A 98 -19.45 -17.24 -2.65
N GLU A 99 -20.63 -17.07 -3.27
CA GLU A 99 -20.96 -17.70 -4.56
C GLU A 99 -20.08 -17.26 -5.73
N SER A 100 -19.42 -16.12 -5.62
CA SER A 100 -18.48 -15.59 -6.61
C SER A 100 -17.32 -14.88 -5.96
N SER A 101 -16.22 -14.71 -6.70
CA SER A 101 -15.06 -13.94 -6.21
C SER A 101 -15.35 -12.45 -6.01
N ASP A 102 -16.50 -11.94 -6.46
CA ASP A 102 -16.96 -10.57 -6.19
C ASP A 102 -17.78 -10.49 -4.90
N ASP A 103 -18.23 -11.63 -4.37
CA ASP A 103 -19.05 -11.72 -3.15
C ASP A 103 -18.14 -11.86 -1.92
N ILE A 104 -17.49 -10.77 -1.52
CA ILE A 104 -16.59 -10.74 -0.37
C ILE A 104 -17.41 -10.82 0.94
N LYS A 105 -17.24 -11.89 1.69
CA LYS A 105 -17.87 -12.11 3.00
C LYS A 105 -17.11 -11.45 4.14
N GLY A 106 -15.79 -11.31 4.00
CA GLY A 106 -14.90 -10.72 5.01
C GLY A 106 -13.46 -11.17 4.83
N ILE A 107 -12.65 -10.88 5.83
CA ILE A 107 -11.23 -11.26 5.89
C ILE A 107 -11.03 -12.24 7.07
N LEU A 108 -10.48 -13.42 6.78
CA LEU A 108 -9.99 -14.35 7.79
C LEU A 108 -8.56 -14.00 8.15
N LEU A 109 -8.27 -13.92 9.44
CA LEU A 109 -6.89 -13.84 9.95
C LEU A 109 -6.40 -15.25 10.29
N ALA A 110 -5.27 -15.69 9.77
CA ALA A 110 -4.69 -17.00 10.03
C ALA A 110 -4.57 -17.30 11.54
N LYS A 111 -4.24 -16.31 12.35
CA LYS A 111 -4.12 -16.44 13.81
C LYS A 111 -5.43 -16.80 14.53
N GLU A 112 -6.60 -16.47 13.94
CA GLU A 112 -7.91 -16.82 14.52
C GLU A 112 -8.18 -18.33 14.45
N MET A 113 -7.37 -19.08 13.67
CA MET A 113 -7.43 -20.53 13.60
C MET A 113 -6.72 -21.22 14.79
N LEU A 114 -5.80 -20.51 15.48
CA LEU A 114 -4.97 -21.10 16.53
C LEU A 114 -5.77 -21.67 17.72
N PRO A 115 -6.82 -21.00 18.26
CA PRO A 115 -7.64 -21.55 19.32
C PRO A 115 -8.35 -22.86 18.92
N LEU A 116 -8.76 -23.00 17.66
CA LEU A 116 -9.45 -24.18 17.14
C LEU A 116 -8.54 -25.41 17.12
N LEU A 117 -7.24 -25.21 16.89
CA LEU A 117 -6.25 -26.30 16.92
C LEU A 117 -6.02 -26.84 18.32
N LEU A 118 -6.27 -26.01 19.35
CA LEU A 118 -6.09 -26.39 20.76
C LEU A 118 -7.34 -27.01 21.38
N SER A 119 -8.54 -26.60 20.96
CA SER A 119 -9.81 -27.01 21.56
C SER A 119 -10.49 -28.22 20.90
N GLY A 120 -9.86 -28.77 19.83
CA GLY A 120 -10.39 -29.95 19.12
C GLY A 120 -11.76 -29.68 18.48
N ASN A 121 -11.76 -29.24 17.28
CA ASN A 121 -12.77 -29.21 16.17
C ASN A 121 -14.30 -29.22 16.46
N GLU A 122 -14.76 -29.07 17.70
CA GLU A 122 -16.16 -29.30 18.03
C GLU A 122 -17.17 -28.26 17.51
N SER A 123 -16.68 -27.09 17.04
CA SER A 123 -17.58 -26.06 16.49
C SER A 123 -16.85 -25.07 15.57
N PHE A 124 -16.39 -25.54 14.40
CA PHE A 124 -15.85 -24.61 13.41
C PHE A 124 -16.99 -23.85 12.70
N ASP A 125 -17.02 -22.55 12.90
CA ASP A 125 -17.86 -21.61 12.15
C ASP A 125 -16.96 -20.53 11.53
N LEU A 126 -16.67 -20.68 10.23
CA LEU A 126 -15.83 -19.74 9.48
C LEU A 126 -16.40 -18.32 9.54
N LYS A 127 -17.73 -18.16 9.45
CA LYS A 127 -18.39 -16.85 9.41
C LYS A 127 -18.20 -16.07 10.71
N ALA A 128 -18.17 -16.76 11.84
CA ALA A 128 -17.92 -16.14 13.15
C ALA A 128 -16.50 -15.60 13.33
N LEU A 129 -15.54 -16.06 12.52
CA LEU A 129 -14.12 -15.63 12.58
C LEU A 129 -13.80 -14.45 11.65
N LEU A 130 -14.74 -14.07 10.78
CA LEU A 130 -14.47 -13.06 9.77
C LEU A 130 -14.42 -11.64 10.35
N ARG A 131 -13.47 -10.87 9.88
CA ARG A 131 -13.40 -9.42 10.08
C ARG A 131 -14.02 -8.71 8.87
N PRO A 132 -14.63 -7.53 9.06
CA PRO A 132 -15.12 -6.75 7.93
C PRO A 132 -14.00 -6.47 6.92
N ALA A 133 -14.29 -6.62 5.63
CA ALA A 133 -13.38 -6.24 4.56
C ALA A 133 -13.49 -4.74 4.30
N THR A 134 -12.34 -4.07 4.18
CA THR A 134 -12.27 -2.70 3.67
C THR A 134 -12.22 -2.76 2.15
N ILE A 135 -13.11 -2.01 1.50
CA ILE A 135 -13.21 -1.95 0.04
C ILE A 135 -12.77 -0.56 -0.43
N ILE A 136 -11.90 -0.52 -1.42
CA ILE A 136 -11.38 0.72 -1.99
C ILE A 136 -11.46 0.71 -3.52
N PRO A 137 -11.61 1.86 -4.18
CA PRO A 137 -11.55 1.93 -5.63
C PRO A 137 -10.11 1.80 -6.14
N GLU A 138 -9.94 1.32 -7.37
CA GLU A 138 -8.65 1.23 -8.07
C GLU A 138 -7.88 2.56 -8.14
N SER A 139 -8.61 3.67 -8.21
CA SER A 139 -8.04 5.02 -8.29
C SER A 139 -7.59 5.59 -6.93
N LYS A 140 -7.73 4.84 -5.85
CA LYS A 140 -7.31 5.29 -4.50
C LYS A 140 -5.82 5.59 -4.49
N ARG A 141 -5.42 6.78 -4.05
CA ARG A 141 -4.00 7.14 -3.91
C ARG A 141 -3.35 6.38 -2.75
N LEU A 142 -2.14 5.89 -2.97
CA LEU A 142 -1.44 5.04 -2.01
C LEU A 142 -1.05 5.77 -0.72
N ASN A 143 -0.68 7.04 -0.79
CA ASN A 143 -0.36 7.84 0.39
C ASN A 143 -1.59 8.00 1.31
N VAL A 144 -2.78 8.19 0.73
CA VAL A 144 -4.05 8.29 1.48
C VAL A 144 -4.39 6.92 2.10
N LEU A 145 -4.24 5.85 1.31
CA LEU A 145 -4.49 4.49 1.79
C LEU A 145 -3.53 4.10 2.93
N LEU A 146 -2.25 4.44 2.81
CA LEU A 146 -1.26 4.18 3.86
C LEU A 146 -1.63 4.90 5.18
N GLN A 147 -2.13 6.11 5.08
CA GLN A 147 -2.63 6.84 6.25
C GLN A 147 -3.85 6.15 6.86
N GLU A 148 -4.82 5.71 6.04
CA GLU A 148 -6.01 4.98 6.50
C GLU A 148 -5.64 3.64 7.16
N PHE A 149 -4.71 2.88 6.59
CA PHE A 149 -4.18 1.65 7.20
C PHE A 149 -3.67 1.90 8.62
N ARG A 150 -2.92 2.98 8.82
CA ARG A 150 -2.37 3.35 10.14
C ARG A 150 -3.44 3.81 11.13
N GLU A 151 -4.35 4.67 10.70
CA GLU A 151 -5.38 5.27 11.56
C GLU A 151 -6.44 4.26 11.98
N GLN A 152 -6.91 3.44 11.03
CA GLN A 152 -7.99 2.49 11.23
C GLN A 152 -7.50 1.09 11.62
N ARG A 153 -6.19 0.85 11.61
CA ARG A 153 -5.54 -0.40 12.02
C ARG A 153 -6.00 -1.64 11.25
N TYR A 154 -6.36 -1.49 9.99
CA TYR A 154 -6.48 -2.62 9.08
C TYR A 154 -5.23 -2.71 8.19
N HIS A 155 -4.95 -3.88 7.61
CA HIS A 155 -3.71 -4.15 6.90
C HIS A 155 -3.93 -4.70 5.50
N MET A 156 -5.19 -4.87 5.10
CA MET A 156 -5.57 -5.38 3.78
C MET A 156 -6.84 -4.66 3.33
N ALA A 157 -6.87 -4.28 2.06
CA ALA A 157 -8.03 -3.73 1.39
C ALA A 157 -8.35 -4.54 0.12
N ILE A 158 -9.61 -4.73 -0.17
CA ILE A 158 -10.10 -5.28 -1.42
C ILE A 158 -10.25 -4.12 -2.40
N VAL A 159 -9.67 -4.26 -3.58
CA VAL A 159 -9.71 -3.25 -4.64
C VAL A 159 -10.82 -3.60 -5.61
N VAL A 160 -11.67 -2.61 -5.93
CA VAL A 160 -12.80 -2.79 -6.85
C VAL A 160 -12.73 -1.79 -8.02
N ASP A 161 -13.24 -2.22 -9.15
CA ASP A 161 -13.43 -1.40 -10.34
C ASP A 161 -14.64 -0.44 -10.20
N GLU A 162 -14.91 0.35 -11.24
CA GLU A 162 -16.03 1.29 -11.30
C GLU A 162 -17.43 0.63 -11.35
N TYR A 163 -17.47 -0.67 -11.61
CA TYR A 163 -18.71 -1.46 -11.63
C TYR A 163 -18.94 -2.24 -10.34
N GLY A 164 -17.98 -2.16 -9.40
CA GLY A 164 -18.03 -2.87 -8.13
C GLY A 164 -17.48 -4.30 -8.19
N GLY A 165 -16.89 -4.71 -9.33
CA GLY A 165 -16.20 -5.99 -9.47
C GLY A 165 -14.84 -5.97 -8.75
N VAL A 166 -14.45 -7.08 -8.14
CA VAL A 166 -13.15 -7.20 -7.48
C VAL A 166 -12.05 -7.27 -8.52
N SER A 167 -11.17 -6.27 -8.50
CA SER A 167 -9.96 -6.18 -9.35
C SER A 167 -8.75 -6.82 -8.70
N GLY A 168 -8.66 -6.79 -7.38
CA GLY A 168 -7.52 -7.31 -6.65
C GLY A 168 -7.60 -7.05 -5.15
N LEU A 169 -6.48 -7.16 -4.50
CA LEU A 169 -6.29 -6.75 -3.11
C LEU A 169 -4.96 -6.01 -2.94
N LEU A 170 -4.84 -5.27 -1.86
CA LEU A 170 -3.64 -4.54 -1.52
C LEU A 170 -3.43 -4.57 -0.01
N THR A 171 -2.19 -4.78 0.41
CA THR A 171 -1.79 -4.79 1.82
C THR A 171 -0.92 -3.58 2.16
N ILE A 172 -0.78 -3.29 3.44
CA ILE A 172 0.15 -2.23 3.89
C ILE A 172 1.59 -2.58 3.53
N GLU A 173 1.91 -3.88 3.56
CA GLU A 173 3.22 -4.42 3.23
C GLU A 173 3.59 -4.09 1.77
N ASP A 174 2.66 -4.23 0.81
CA ASP A 174 2.89 -3.89 -0.60
C ASP A 174 3.25 -2.40 -0.79
N ILE A 175 2.59 -1.50 -0.05
CA ILE A 175 2.93 -0.07 -0.11
C ILE A 175 4.30 0.20 0.51
N LEU A 176 4.65 -0.49 1.58
CA LEU A 176 5.95 -0.32 2.22
C LEU A 176 7.10 -0.84 1.33
N GLU A 177 6.90 -1.91 0.55
CA GLU A 177 7.87 -2.41 -0.43
C GLU A 177 8.16 -1.41 -1.55
N GLU A 178 7.21 -0.53 -1.89
CA GLU A 178 7.44 0.54 -2.86
C GLU A 178 8.30 1.69 -2.28
N ILE A 179 8.41 1.77 -0.95
CA ILE A 179 9.15 2.85 -0.26
C ILE A 179 10.59 2.42 0.07
N VAL A 180 10.85 1.12 0.30
CA VAL A 180 12.14 0.62 0.87
C VAL A 180 13.00 -0.09 -0.16
#